data_d0bc13415c70a04e0065ebdcc97fb4f4
#
_entry.id   d0bc13415c70a04e0065ebdcc97fb4f4
#
_cell.length_a   1.000
_cell.length_b   1.000
_cell.length_c   1.000
_cell.angle_alpha   90.00
_cell.angle_beta   90.00
_cell.angle_gamma   90.00
#
_symmetry.space_group_name_H-M   'P 1'
#
loop_
_entity.id
_entity.type
_entity.pdbx_description
1 polymer ?
#
loop_
_entity_poly.entity_id
_entity_poly.type
_entity_poly.pdbx_seq_one_letter_code
_entity_poly.pdbx_strand_id
1 'polypeptide(L)'
;MSRAGQITPTVVIEAEAYLSQSCRVMAGLIRTHGPCPLADREFRPFQTLANSIISQQLSAKAADTIERRVQAIVPGFTPAGFLAVPTEALRAAGLSSAKARYILELAQRVSDGRLNLEAMQEAPDADVIAALVELPGIGQWTAEMFLIFGLSRPDVLSLGDAGLQRAVRLLFGDDAKLEHMGQSWRPFCSVASWYLWRHLD
;
A
#
# COMPACT_ATOMS: atom_id res chain seq x y z
N MET A 1 -5.66 -1.34 22.21
CA MET A 1 -4.26 -1.05 22.58
C MET A 1 -3.53 -0.70 21.28
N SER A 2 -2.94 0.50 21.18
CA SER A 2 -2.15 0.91 20.02
C SER A 2 -0.93 0.00 19.90
N ARG A 3 -0.74 -0.66 18.76
CA ARG A 3 0.43 -1.53 18.54
C ARG A 3 1.63 -0.64 18.23
N ALA A 4 2.75 -0.89 18.90
CA ALA A 4 4.00 -0.16 18.65
C ALA A 4 4.37 -0.30 17.16
N GLY A 5 4.65 0.84 16.50
CA GLY A 5 5.09 0.86 15.11
C GLY A 5 3.98 0.93 14.04
N GLN A 6 2.73 1.25 14.40
CA GLN A 6 1.66 1.49 13.43
C GLN A 6 1.27 2.97 13.34
N ILE A 7 0.82 3.39 12.16
CA ILE A 7 0.26 4.74 11.96
C ILE A 7 -1.08 4.82 12.69
N THR A 8 -1.11 5.63 13.74
CA THR A 8 -2.31 5.98 14.51
C THR A 8 -2.59 7.48 14.34
N PRO A 9 -3.76 8.01 14.75
CA PRO A 9 -4.00 9.45 14.74
C PRO A 9 -2.91 10.25 15.46
N THR A 10 -2.42 9.76 16.60
CA THR A 10 -1.31 10.37 17.33
C THR A 10 -0.03 10.38 16.51
N VAL A 11 0.32 9.26 15.87
CA VAL A 11 1.51 9.15 15.02
C VAL A 11 1.41 10.08 13.80
N VAL A 12 0.23 10.27 13.22
CA VAL A 12 0.04 11.24 12.11
C VAL A 12 0.32 12.66 12.60
N ILE A 13 -0.22 13.07 13.77
CA ILE A 13 0.02 14.40 14.33
C ILE A 13 1.52 14.61 14.60
N GLU A 14 2.20 13.63 15.19
CA GLU A 14 3.64 13.68 15.44
C GLU A 14 4.44 13.76 14.13
N ALA A 15 4.08 12.96 13.12
CA ALA A 15 4.72 12.97 11.82
C ALA A 15 4.57 14.33 11.11
N GLU A 16 3.37 14.88 11.09
CA GLU A 16 3.10 16.19 10.48
C GLU A 16 3.86 17.32 11.18
N ALA A 17 3.92 17.29 12.49
CA ALA A 17 4.71 18.25 13.26
C ALA A 17 6.21 18.13 12.95
N TYR A 18 6.75 16.91 12.98
CA TYR A 18 8.15 16.63 12.65
C TYR A 18 8.51 17.05 11.23
N LEU A 19 7.73 16.60 10.24
CA LEU A 19 7.95 16.90 8.82
C LEU A 19 7.84 18.40 8.53
N SER A 20 6.94 19.11 9.22
CA SER A 20 6.80 20.58 9.08
C SER A 20 8.00 21.34 9.64
N GLN A 21 8.62 20.82 10.70
CA GLN A 21 9.81 21.43 11.30
C GLN A 21 11.08 21.12 10.52
N SER A 22 11.21 19.89 10.03
CA SER A 22 12.42 19.41 9.35
C SER A 22 12.51 19.84 7.87
N CYS A 23 11.37 20.13 7.22
CA CYS A 23 11.33 20.40 5.79
C CYS A 23 10.28 21.43 5.40
N ARG A 24 10.73 22.61 4.91
CA ARG A 24 9.84 23.70 4.47
C ARG A 24 8.87 23.27 3.36
N VAL A 25 9.30 22.41 2.46
CA VAL A 25 8.45 21.88 1.37
C VAL A 25 7.35 21.01 1.97
N MET A 26 7.69 20.07 2.88
CA MET A 26 6.71 19.25 3.57
C MET A 26 5.71 20.09 4.39
N ALA A 27 6.17 21.13 5.07
CA ALA A 27 5.29 22.07 5.76
C ALA A 27 4.28 22.74 4.81
N GLY A 28 4.70 23.04 3.58
CA GLY A 28 3.82 23.54 2.51
C GLY A 28 2.77 22.53 2.10
N LEU A 29 3.16 21.29 1.84
CA LEU A 29 2.26 20.23 1.43
C LEU A 29 1.23 19.91 2.51
N ILE A 30 1.64 19.79 3.76
CA ILE A 30 0.76 19.54 4.91
C ILE A 30 -0.32 20.63 5.02
N ARG A 31 0.06 21.90 4.91
CA ARG A 31 -0.92 23.01 4.92
C ARG A 31 -1.89 22.96 3.75
N THR A 32 -1.42 22.56 2.57
CA THR A 32 -2.23 22.54 1.34
C THR A 32 -3.23 21.39 1.31
N HIS A 33 -2.81 20.21 1.76
CA HIS A 33 -3.60 18.98 1.59
C HIS A 33 -4.39 18.58 2.85
N GLY A 34 -4.12 19.22 3.98
CA GLY A 34 -4.75 18.87 5.26
C GLY A 34 -4.20 17.56 5.85
N PRO A 35 -4.88 16.99 6.87
CA PRO A 35 -4.39 15.83 7.61
C PRO A 35 -4.24 14.58 6.75
N CYS A 36 -3.19 13.79 6.99
CA CYS A 36 -2.94 12.52 6.34
C CYS A 36 -3.93 11.44 6.81
N PRO A 37 -4.70 10.78 5.93
CA PRO A 37 -5.73 9.81 6.31
C PRO A 37 -5.20 8.40 6.56
N LEU A 38 -3.90 8.18 6.62
CA LEU A 38 -3.33 6.84 6.78
C LEU A 38 -3.70 6.17 8.12
N ALA A 39 -4.03 6.96 9.15
CA ALA A 39 -4.43 6.45 10.46
C ALA A 39 -5.82 5.81 10.50
N ASP A 40 -6.70 6.16 9.55
CA ASP A 40 -8.11 5.75 9.55
C ASP A 40 -8.34 4.43 8.79
N ARG A 41 -7.27 3.72 8.45
CA ARG A 41 -7.37 2.50 7.66
C ARG A 41 -7.69 1.28 8.53
N GLU A 42 -8.73 0.56 8.13
CA GLU A 42 -9.06 -0.72 8.73
C GLU A 42 -8.04 -1.80 8.31
N PHE A 43 -7.62 -2.63 9.26
CA PHE A 43 -6.73 -3.75 8.99
C PHE A 43 -7.45 -4.84 8.20
N ARG A 44 -7.24 -4.86 6.90
CA ARG A 44 -7.81 -5.85 5.95
C ARG A 44 -6.71 -6.35 5.01
N PRO A 45 -5.72 -7.11 5.52
CA PRO A 45 -4.49 -7.39 4.79
C PRO A 45 -4.72 -8.18 3.50
N PHE A 46 -5.56 -9.20 3.50
CA PHE A 46 -5.89 -9.95 2.29
C PHE A 46 -6.55 -9.05 1.25
N GLN A 47 -7.52 -8.24 1.65
CA GLN A 47 -8.21 -7.32 0.74
C GLN A 47 -7.25 -6.29 0.14
N THR A 48 -6.33 -5.75 0.94
CA THR A 48 -5.31 -4.81 0.47
C THR A 48 -4.44 -5.43 -0.62
N LEU A 49 -3.96 -6.67 -0.43
CA LEU A 49 -3.15 -7.38 -1.43
C LEU A 49 -3.97 -7.72 -2.69
N ALA A 50 -5.21 -8.22 -2.53
CA ALA A 50 -6.07 -8.54 -3.65
C ALA A 50 -6.39 -7.29 -4.49
N ASN A 51 -6.70 -6.15 -3.85
CA ASN A 51 -6.93 -4.88 -4.53
C ASN A 51 -5.66 -4.35 -5.22
N SER A 52 -4.50 -4.52 -4.61
CA SER A 52 -3.23 -4.18 -5.25
C SER A 52 -3.01 -4.98 -6.54
N ILE A 53 -3.32 -6.27 -6.55
CA ILE A 53 -3.23 -7.10 -7.77
C ILE A 53 -4.28 -6.65 -8.81
N ILE A 54 -5.52 -6.35 -8.38
CA ILE A 54 -6.58 -5.88 -9.28
C ILE A 54 -6.18 -4.58 -9.99
N SER A 55 -5.62 -3.63 -9.25
CA SER A 55 -5.30 -2.29 -9.75
C SER A 55 -4.06 -2.20 -10.64
N GLN A 56 -3.17 -3.21 -10.62
CA GLN A 56 -1.95 -3.20 -11.43
C GLN A 56 -2.21 -2.86 -12.90
N GLN A 57 -1.43 -1.93 -13.46
CA GLN A 57 -1.50 -1.51 -14.87
C GLN A 57 -2.88 -0.99 -15.34
N LEU A 58 -3.68 -0.48 -14.42
CA LEU A 58 -4.98 0.12 -14.70
C LEU A 58 -5.03 1.58 -14.26
N SER A 59 -5.89 2.37 -14.89
CA SER A 59 -6.28 3.66 -14.32
C SER A 59 -7.15 3.45 -13.07
N ALA A 60 -7.16 4.42 -12.15
CA ALA A 60 -7.99 4.36 -10.94
C ALA A 60 -9.45 4.03 -11.25
N LYS A 61 -10.06 4.70 -12.23
CA LYS A 61 -11.44 4.45 -12.67
C LYS A 61 -11.68 3.02 -13.15
N ALA A 62 -10.73 2.44 -13.89
CA ALA A 62 -10.84 1.06 -14.37
C ALA A 62 -10.69 0.07 -13.19
N ALA A 63 -9.72 0.31 -12.29
CA ALA A 63 -9.51 -0.49 -11.10
C ALA A 63 -10.76 -0.52 -10.20
N ASP A 64 -11.34 0.64 -9.88
CA ASP A 64 -12.57 0.77 -9.08
C ASP A 64 -13.75 0.02 -9.71
N THR A 65 -13.85 0.05 -11.03
CA THR A 65 -14.94 -0.64 -11.73
C THR A 65 -14.80 -2.15 -11.61
N ILE A 66 -13.58 -2.68 -11.79
CA ILE A 66 -13.31 -4.12 -11.68
C ILE A 66 -13.46 -4.56 -10.22
N GLU A 67 -12.90 -3.81 -9.27
CA GLU A 67 -13.02 -4.11 -7.85
C GLU A 67 -14.49 -4.25 -7.42
N ARG A 68 -15.33 -3.29 -7.77
CA ARG A 68 -16.78 -3.37 -7.46
C ARG A 68 -17.45 -4.59 -8.07
N ARG A 69 -17.11 -4.98 -9.30
CA ARG A 69 -17.65 -6.18 -9.95
C ARG A 69 -17.18 -7.47 -9.26
N VAL A 70 -15.92 -7.53 -8.85
CA VAL A 70 -15.38 -8.66 -8.10
C VAL A 70 -16.00 -8.74 -6.72
N GLN A 71 -16.15 -7.62 -6.01
CA GLN A 71 -16.82 -7.56 -4.70
C GLN A 71 -18.28 -8.05 -4.78
N ALA A 72 -18.98 -7.78 -5.88
CA ALA A 72 -20.38 -8.22 -6.07
C ALA A 72 -20.53 -9.75 -6.21
N ILE A 73 -19.49 -10.45 -6.62
CA ILE A 73 -19.51 -11.91 -6.83
C ILE A 73 -18.71 -12.71 -5.81
N VAL A 74 -17.83 -12.03 -5.01
CA VAL A 74 -17.00 -12.67 -3.99
C VAL A 74 -17.51 -12.31 -2.60
N PRO A 75 -18.21 -13.21 -1.89
CA PRO A 75 -18.76 -12.94 -0.58
C PRO A 75 -17.69 -12.49 0.43
N GLY A 76 -17.91 -11.34 1.05
CA GLY A 76 -17.04 -10.78 2.08
C GLY A 76 -15.64 -10.41 1.62
N PHE A 77 -15.31 -10.59 0.34
CA PHE A 77 -13.98 -10.33 -0.24
C PHE A 77 -12.85 -11.03 0.55
N THR A 78 -13.10 -12.28 0.93
CA THR A 78 -12.23 -13.12 1.76
C THR A 78 -11.50 -14.18 0.94
N PRO A 79 -10.40 -14.80 1.44
CA PRO A 79 -9.76 -15.94 0.79
C PRO A 79 -10.75 -17.06 0.44
N ALA A 80 -11.58 -17.46 1.39
CA ALA A 80 -12.60 -18.49 1.16
C ALA A 80 -13.62 -18.07 0.10
N GLY A 81 -14.02 -16.78 0.11
CA GLY A 81 -14.91 -16.22 -0.90
C GLY A 81 -14.34 -16.34 -2.33
N PHE A 82 -13.07 -16.00 -2.50
CA PHE A 82 -12.39 -16.14 -3.80
C PHE A 82 -12.28 -17.60 -4.26
N LEU A 83 -11.96 -18.52 -3.35
CA LEU A 83 -11.85 -19.94 -3.67
C LEU A 83 -13.20 -20.61 -4.00
N ALA A 84 -14.31 -20.01 -3.54
CA ALA A 84 -15.66 -20.51 -3.84
C ALA A 84 -16.18 -20.05 -5.21
N VAL A 85 -15.55 -19.06 -5.85
CA VAL A 85 -16.01 -18.51 -7.14
C VAL A 85 -15.23 -19.13 -8.30
N PRO A 86 -15.92 -19.62 -9.37
CA PRO A 86 -15.24 -20.11 -10.55
C PRO A 86 -14.32 -19.05 -11.19
N THR A 87 -13.17 -19.48 -11.69
CA THR A 87 -12.20 -18.58 -12.34
C THR A 87 -12.82 -17.82 -13.51
N GLU A 88 -13.74 -18.44 -14.26
CA GLU A 88 -14.47 -17.83 -15.37
C GLU A 88 -15.32 -16.64 -14.91
N ALA A 89 -15.94 -16.73 -13.73
CA ALA A 89 -16.72 -15.64 -13.16
C ALA A 89 -15.82 -14.46 -12.74
N LEU A 90 -14.64 -14.73 -12.17
CA LEU A 90 -13.64 -13.70 -11.88
C LEU A 90 -13.16 -12.98 -13.15
N ARG A 91 -12.96 -13.73 -14.24
CA ARG A 91 -12.60 -13.17 -15.55
C ARG A 91 -13.74 -12.34 -16.15
N ALA A 92 -14.98 -12.81 -16.04
CA ALA A 92 -16.17 -12.06 -16.49
C ALA A 92 -16.37 -10.76 -15.72
N ALA A 93 -15.93 -10.72 -14.44
CA ALA A 93 -15.89 -9.47 -13.64
C ALA A 93 -14.82 -8.47 -14.10
N GLY A 94 -13.87 -8.89 -14.96
CA GLY A 94 -12.87 -8.02 -15.59
C GLY A 94 -11.42 -8.34 -15.22
N LEU A 95 -11.16 -9.40 -14.46
CA LEU A 95 -9.79 -9.82 -14.16
C LEU A 95 -9.14 -10.48 -15.39
N SER A 96 -7.88 -10.16 -15.66
CA SER A 96 -7.08 -10.94 -16.58
C SER A 96 -6.85 -12.37 -16.03
N SER A 97 -6.57 -13.31 -16.90
CA SER A 97 -6.26 -14.69 -16.47
C SER A 97 -5.09 -14.76 -15.48
N ALA A 98 -4.10 -13.88 -15.64
CA ALA A 98 -2.96 -13.80 -14.73
C ALA A 98 -3.39 -13.28 -13.35
N LYS A 99 -4.15 -12.17 -13.29
CA LYS A 99 -4.63 -11.60 -12.02
C LYS A 99 -5.55 -12.55 -11.26
N ALA A 100 -6.47 -13.22 -11.97
CA ALA A 100 -7.34 -14.23 -11.36
C ALA A 100 -6.50 -15.34 -10.72
N ARG A 101 -5.50 -15.87 -11.43
CA ARG A 101 -4.58 -16.89 -10.91
C ARG A 101 -3.79 -16.39 -9.69
N TYR A 102 -3.27 -15.16 -9.74
CA TYR A 102 -2.48 -14.58 -8.63
C TYR A 102 -3.30 -14.43 -7.35
N ILE A 103 -4.54 -13.94 -7.49
CA ILE A 103 -5.44 -13.78 -6.34
C ILE A 103 -5.87 -15.15 -5.78
N LEU A 104 -6.15 -16.13 -6.64
CA LEU A 104 -6.48 -17.48 -6.20
C LEU A 104 -5.30 -18.17 -5.49
N GLU A 105 -4.06 -17.99 -5.98
CA GLU A 105 -2.86 -18.50 -5.29
C GLU A 105 -2.66 -17.81 -3.93
N LEU A 106 -2.83 -16.49 -3.86
CA LEU A 106 -2.82 -15.75 -2.60
C LEU A 106 -3.88 -16.28 -1.64
N ALA A 107 -5.12 -16.44 -2.11
CA ALA A 107 -6.23 -16.95 -1.31
C ALA A 107 -5.96 -18.37 -0.79
N GLN A 108 -5.38 -19.23 -1.64
CA GLN A 108 -5.03 -20.61 -1.28
C GLN A 108 -3.96 -20.62 -0.19
N ARG A 109 -2.86 -19.85 -0.34
CA ARG A 109 -1.78 -19.82 0.66
C ARG A 109 -2.23 -19.26 2.01
N VAL A 110 -3.16 -18.29 2.00
CA VAL A 110 -3.74 -17.79 3.25
C VAL A 110 -4.65 -18.84 3.88
N SER A 111 -5.49 -19.52 3.08
CA SER A 111 -6.46 -20.50 3.59
C SER A 111 -5.80 -21.76 4.15
N ASP A 112 -4.70 -22.21 3.58
CA ASP A 112 -3.97 -23.40 4.04
C ASP A 112 -2.84 -23.10 5.05
N GLY A 113 -2.71 -21.83 5.46
CA GLY A 113 -1.77 -21.39 6.49
C GLY A 113 -0.32 -21.26 6.02
N ARG A 114 -0.02 -21.45 4.72
CA ARG A 114 1.33 -21.19 4.16
C ARG A 114 1.71 -19.72 4.18
N LEU A 115 0.71 -18.82 4.25
CA LEU A 115 0.90 -17.38 4.39
C LEU A 115 0.03 -16.87 5.54
N ASN A 116 0.66 -16.44 6.61
CA ASN A 116 -0.02 -15.86 7.77
C ASN A 116 0.06 -14.33 7.75
N LEU A 117 -0.94 -13.69 7.16
CA LEU A 117 -1.00 -12.23 7.03
C LEU A 117 -1.14 -11.51 8.39
N GLU A 118 -1.77 -12.17 9.39
CA GLU A 118 -1.89 -11.61 10.73
C GLU A 118 -0.52 -11.55 11.44
N ALA A 119 0.29 -12.59 11.29
CA ALA A 119 1.63 -12.65 11.88
C ALA A 119 2.57 -11.58 11.28
N MET A 120 2.32 -11.13 10.04
CA MET A 120 3.12 -10.08 9.40
C MET A 120 3.04 -8.73 10.12
N GLN A 121 2.04 -8.51 10.97
CA GLN A 121 1.97 -7.28 11.77
C GLN A 121 3.15 -7.11 12.72
N GLU A 122 3.70 -8.20 13.24
CA GLU A 122 4.80 -8.18 14.19
C GLU A 122 6.16 -8.51 13.52
N ALA A 123 6.14 -8.93 12.25
CA ALA A 123 7.36 -9.30 11.54
C ALA A 123 8.16 -8.05 11.09
N PRO A 124 9.49 -8.13 10.97
CA PRO A 124 10.31 -7.10 10.35
C PRO A 124 9.88 -6.83 8.90
N ASP A 125 9.98 -5.58 8.44
CA ASP A 125 9.58 -5.19 7.09
C ASP A 125 10.30 -6.00 6.00
N ALA A 126 11.58 -6.31 6.19
CA ALA A 126 12.36 -7.12 5.26
C ALA A 126 11.80 -8.54 5.10
N ASP A 127 11.35 -9.16 6.20
CA ASP A 127 10.78 -10.51 6.21
C ASP A 127 9.41 -10.51 5.53
N VAL A 128 8.59 -9.46 5.77
CA VAL A 128 7.31 -9.27 5.09
C VAL A 128 7.50 -9.14 3.58
N ILE A 129 8.44 -8.29 3.15
CA ILE A 129 8.77 -8.13 1.73
C ILE A 129 9.22 -9.46 1.13
N ALA A 130 10.17 -10.15 1.77
CA ALA A 130 10.70 -11.43 1.30
C ALA A 130 9.57 -12.48 1.10
N ALA A 131 8.67 -12.59 2.07
CA ALA A 131 7.56 -13.54 1.99
C ALA A 131 6.54 -13.16 0.89
N LEU A 132 6.29 -11.88 0.67
CA LEU A 132 5.31 -11.42 -0.32
C LEU A 132 5.83 -11.52 -1.75
N VAL A 133 7.12 -11.26 -2.00
CA VAL A 133 7.67 -11.32 -3.37
C VAL A 133 7.80 -12.75 -3.90
N GLU A 134 7.67 -13.77 -3.06
CA GLU A 134 7.54 -15.16 -3.50
C GLU A 134 6.17 -15.46 -4.17
N LEU A 135 5.19 -14.57 -3.98
CA LEU A 135 3.87 -14.73 -4.57
C LEU A 135 3.86 -14.24 -6.02
N PRO A 136 3.31 -15.03 -6.95
CA PRO A 136 3.17 -14.58 -8.32
C PRO A 136 2.36 -13.28 -8.41
N GLY A 137 2.90 -12.30 -9.12
CA GLY A 137 2.25 -11.00 -9.31
C GLY A 137 2.47 -9.98 -8.20
N ILE A 138 3.23 -10.32 -7.16
CA ILE A 138 3.64 -9.36 -6.12
C ILE A 138 5.14 -9.08 -6.27
N GLY A 139 5.46 -7.85 -6.68
CA GLY A 139 6.83 -7.36 -6.72
C GLY A 139 7.16 -6.52 -5.49
N GLN A 140 8.44 -6.09 -5.41
CA GLN A 140 8.97 -5.23 -4.34
C GLN A 140 8.05 -4.03 -4.05
N TRP A 141 7.69 -3.26 -5.07
CA TRP A 141 6.81 -2.10 -4.93
C TRP A 141 5.45 -2.45 -4.30
N THR A 142 4.83 -3.56 -4.74
CA THR A 142 3.53 -4.00 -4.18
C THR A 142 3.66 -4.41 -2.71
N ALA A 143 4.76 -5.07 -2.35
CA ALA A 143 5.04 -5.43 -0.97
C ALA A 143 5.28 -4.18 -0.08
N GLU A 144 5.99 -3.16 -0.59
CA GLU A 144 6.17 -1.87 0.10
C GLU A 144 4.83 -1.12 0.27
N MET A 145 3.96 -1.13 -0.74
CA MET A 145 2.59 -0.58 -0.62
C MET A 145 1.77 -1.35 0.43
N PHE A 146 1.95 -2.65 0.54
CA PHE A 146 1.30 -3.43 1.59
C PHE A 146 1.80 -3.06 3.00
N LEU A 147 3.08 -2.80 3.18
CA LEU A 147 3.60 -2.29 4.45
C LEU A 147 2.93 -0.96 4.84
N ILE A 148 2.80 -0.02 3.89
CA ILE A 148 2.20 1.30 4.14
C ILE A 148 0.69 1.18 4.36
N PHE A 149 -0.03 0.57 3.42
CA PHE A 149 -1.50 0.62 3.37
C PHE A 149 -2.18 -0.58 4.02
N GLY A 150 -1.51 -1.71 4.15
CA GLY A 150 -2.02 -2.93 4.77
C GLY A 150 -1.61 -3.09 6.22
N LEU A 151 -0.35 -2.80 6.54
CA LEU A 151 0.20 -2.94 7.89
C LEU A 151 0.34 -1.60 8.63
N SER A 152 0.06 -0.47 7.97
CA SER A 152 0.15 0.88 8.55
C SER A 152 1.54 1.21 9.12
N ARG A 153 2.62 0.76 8.44
CA ARG A 153 4.00 1.03 8.85
C ARG A 153 4.35 2.50 8.62
N PRO A 154 4.90 3.21 9.62
CA PRO A 154 5.13 4.66 9.53
C PRO A 154 6.36 5.04 8.70
N ASP A 155 7.36 4.16 8.57
CA ASP A 155 8.68 4.52 8.03
C ASP A 155 9.10 3.67 6.81
N VAL A 156 8.20 3.52 5.85
CA VAL A 156 8.49 2.85 4.57
C VAL A 156 8.76 3.90 3.49
N LEU A 157 9.88 3.74 2.77
CA LEU A 157 10.25 4.57 1.63
C LEU A 157 10.48 3.70 0.40
N SER A 158 9.53 3.76 -0.54
CA SER A 158 9.61 3.00 -1.80
C SER A 158 10.52 3.73 -2.79
N LEU A 159 11.80 3.38 -2.80
CA LEU A 159 12.80 4.02 -3.66
C LEU A 159 12.55 3.77 -5.15
N GLY A 160 11.91 2.66 -5.50
CA GLY A 160 11.49 2.31 -6.85
C GLY A 160 10.22 3.00 -7.34
N ASP A 161 9.52 3.76 -6.49
CA ASP A 161 8.27 4.42 -6.86
C ASP A 161 8.51 5.62 -7.79
N ALA A 162 8.02 5.53 -9.02
CA ALA A 162 8.20 6.57 -10.04
C ALA A 162 7.47 7.88 -9.67
N GLY A 163 6.34 7.79 -8.96
CA GLY A 163 5.59 8.95 -8.47
C GLY A 163 6.39 9.71 -7.43
N LEU A 164 6.94 9.03 -6.42
CA LEU A 164 7.78 9.64 -5.41
C LEU A 164 9.03 10.29 -6.01
N GLN A 165 9.71 9.59 -6.92
CA GLN A 165 10.87 10.14 -7.62
C GLN A 165 10.51 11.40 -8.42
N ARG A 166 9.36 11.37 -9.11
CA ARG A 166 8.86 12.54 -9.86
C ARG A 166 8.51 13.69 -8.92
N ALA A 167 7.79 13.44 -7.83
CA ALA A 167 7.43 14.48 -6.85
C ALA A 167 8.66 15.14 -6.25
N VAL A 168 9.68 14.35 -5.90
CA VAL A 168 10.94 14.87 -5.35
C VAL A 168 11.63 15.79 -6.36
N ARG A 169 11.75 15.40 -7.63
CA ARG A 169 12.34 16.27 -8.65
C ARG A 169 11.57 17.57 -8.83
N LEU A 170 10.24 17.50 -8.88
CA LEU A 170 9.38 18.68 -9.04
C LEU A 170 9.49 19.66 -7.87
N LEU A 171 9.61 19.16 -6.65
CA LEU A 171 9.55 19.95 -5.43
C LEU A 171 10.92 20.42 -4.92
N PHE A 172 11.99 19.66 -5.19
CA PHE A 172 13.32 19.89 -4.64
C PHE A 172 14.39 20.15 -5.72
N GLY A 173 14.01 20.05 -7.01
CA GLY A 173 14.89 20.24 -8.16
C GLY A 173 15.32 18.94 -8.83
N ASP A 174 15.72 19.03 -10.10
CA ASP A 174 15.98 17.86 -10.96
C ASP A 174 17.07 16.91 -10.45
N ASP A 175 18.06 17.45 -9.72
CA ASP A 175 19.16 16.68 -9.13
C ASP A 175 18.80 16.02 -7.78
N ALA A 176 17.62 16.34 -7.21
CA ALA A 176 17.20 15.79 -5.93
C ALA A 176 16.93 14.29 -6.04
N LYS A 177 17.48 13.52 -5.09
CA LYS A 177 17.33 12.08 -5.01
C LYS A 177 16.41 11.70 -3.86
N LEU A 178 15.40 10.87 -4.14
CA LEU A 178 14.44 10.38 -3.15
C LEU A 178 15.13 9.76 -1.92
N GLU A 179 16.18 8.97 -2.14
CA GLU A 179 16.94 8.35 -1.07
C GLU A 179 17.54 9.37 -0.08
N HIS A 180 18.12 10.46 -0.59
CA HIS A 180 18.71 11.50 0.24
C HIS A 180 17.65 12.31 0.98
N MET A 181 16.57 12.69 0.28
CA MET A 181 15.47 13.42 0.89
C MET A 181 14.79 12.60 1.99
N GLY A 182 14.62 11.30 1.76
CA GLY A 182 14.00 10.38 2.71
C GLY A 182 14.72 10.28 4.06
N GLN A 183 16.03 10.56 4.13
CA GLN A 183 16.75 10.54 5.41
C GLN A 183 16.18 11.57 6.40
N SER A 184 15.76 12.73 5.90
CA SER A 184 15.19 13.81 6.73
C SER A 184 13.72 13.56 7.12
N TRP A 185 13.06 12.57 6.53
CA TRP A 185 11.66 12.24 6.81
C TRP A 185 11.51 11.11 7.83
N ARG A 186 12.59 10.38 8.11
CA ARG A 186 12.56 9.31 9.12
C ARG A 186 12.28 9.86 10.51
N PRO A 187 11.45 9.16 11.28
CA PRO A 187 10.86 7.82 11.06
C PRO A 187 9.43 7.85 10.44
N PHE A 188 9.11 8.82 9.58
CA PHE A 188 7.76 9.03 9.05
C PHE A 188 7.69 9.04 7.52
N CYS A 189 8.53 8.23 6.86
CA CYS A 189 8.61 8.18 5.40
C CYS A 189 7.28 7.83 4.72
N SER A 190 6.43 7.00 5.32
CA SER A 190 5.11 6.66 4.76
C SER A 190 4.17 7.86 4.72
N VAL A 191 4.16 8.68 5.77
CA VAL A 191 3.36 9.92 5.83
C VAL A 191 3.91 10.94 4.83
N ALA A 192 5.24 11.10 4.75
CA ALA A 192 5.87 11.96 3.75
C ALA A 192 5.53 11.51 2.32
N SER A 193 5.59 10.20 2.04
CA SER A 193 5.23 9.62 0.75
C SER A 193 3.79 9.92 0.36
N TRP A 194 2.86 9.83 1.32
CA TRP A 194 1.46 10.17 1.06
C TRP A 194 1.29 11.62 0.59
N TYR A 195 1.95 12.59 1.22
CA TYR A 195 1.91 13.98 0.80
C TYR A 195 2.52 14.22 -0.58
N LEU A 196 3.60 13.49 -0.90
CA LEU A 196 4.25 13.56 -2.21
C LEU A 196 3.34 13.01 -3.32
N TRP A 197 2.67 11.87 -3.09
CA TRP A 197 1.68 11.35 -4.04
C TRP A 197 0.51 12.29 -4.21
N ARG A 198 -0.01 12.83 -3.09
CA ARG A 198 -1.15 13.75 -3.11
C ARG A 198 -0.87 15.05 -3.88
N HIS A 199 0.40 15.46 -3.95
CA HIS A 199 0.82 16.62 -4.74
C HIS A 199 0.77 16.37 -6.25
N LEU A 200 0.81 15.12 -6.69
CA LEU A 200 0.76 14.75 -8.11
C LEU A 200 -0.65 14.57 -8.66
N ASP A 201 -1.68 14.46 -7.78
CA ASP A 201 -3.10 14.35 -8.13
C ASP A 201 -3.69 15.70 -8.54
#